data_e35728fee17d65384680847562297379
#
_entry.id   e35728fee17d65384680847562297379
#
_cell.length_a   1.000
_cell.length_b   1.000
_cell.length_c   1.000
_cell.angle_alpha   90.00
_cell.angle_beta   90.00
_cell.angle_gamma   90.00
#
_symmetry.space_group_name_H-M   'P 1'
#
loop_
_entity.id
_entity.type
_entity.pdbx_description
1 polymer ?
#
loop_
_entity_poly.entity_id
_entity_poly.type
_entity_poly.pdbx_seq_one_letter_code
_entity_poly.pdbx_strand_id
1 'polypeptide(L)'
;MDTHRSVTGWCMFLGDALISWKSKKQARVSKSSTESKYRAMSFACSEIVWLRGLLCELSVPQLTPTPLHADNTSAIQIAANPVFHERTKHIEVDCHSIREAIARHEITLPHISTEHQTADVFTKALSRPRHQFLINKLMLLDRPASI
;
A
#
# COMPACT_ATOMS: atom_id res chain seq x y z
N MET A 1 -2.70 -9.47 -25.91
CA MET A 1 -2.19 -8.09 -25.83
C MET A 1 -1.79 -7.81 -24.39
N ASP A 2 -0.51 -7.72 -24.14
CA ASP A 2 0.01 -7.35 -22.83
C ASP A 2 -0.23 -5.85 -22.66
N THR A 3 -1.27 -5.49 -21.92
CA THR A 3 -1.50 -4.09 -21.59
C THR A 3 -0.49 -3.73 -20.51
N HIS A 4 0.56 -2.99 -20.81
CA HIS A 4 1.62 -2.52 -19.88
C HIS A 4 1.10 -1.75 -18.66
N ARG A 5 -0.02 -2.19 -18.10
CA ARG A 5 -0.63 -1.62 -16.91
C ARG A 5 -0.10 -2.31 -15.66
N SER A 6 0.33 -1.52 -14.72
CA SER A 6 0.79 -2.00 -13.42
C SER A 6 -0.35 -2.55 -12.56
N VAL A 7 -0.02 -3.42 -11.63
CA VAL A 7 -0.96 -3.96 -10.65
C VAL A 7 -0.76 -3.26 -9.32
N THR A 8 -1.83 -2.75 -8.74
CA THR A 8 -1.88 -2.25 -7.37
C THR A 8 -2.16 -3.41 -6.43
N GLY A 9 -1.35 -3.55 -5.40
CA GLY A 9 -1.58 -4.53 -4.34
C GLY A 9 -1.25 -3.96 -2.98
N TRP A 10 -2.05 -4.33 -1.99
CA TRP A 10 -1.77 -4.07 -0.59
C TRP A 10 -2.27 -5.19 0.31
N CYS A 11 -1.75 -5.19 1.53
CA CYS A 11 -2.27 -5.99 2.63
C CYS A 11 -2.24 -5.14 3.90
N MET A 12 -3.32 -5.18 4.66
CA MET A 12 -3.49 -4.40 5.88
C MET A 12 -3.87 -5.31 7.03
N PHE A 13 -3.23 -5.05 8.17
CA PHE A 13 -3.40 -5.84 9.38
C PHE A 13 -3.99 -5.00 10.51
N LEU A 14 -4.83 -5.64 11.31
CA LEU A 14 -5.23 -5.15 12.63
C LEU A 14 -4.64 -6.13 13.65
N GLY A 15 -3.59 -5.69 14.37
CA GLY A 15 -2.74 -6.63 15.09
C GLY A 15 -2.12 -7.66 14.15
N ASP A 16 -2.32 -8.94 14.41
CA ASP A 16 -1.84 -10.04 13.56
C ASP A 16 -2.85 -10.50 12.51
N ALA A 17 -4.05 -9.91 12.49
CA ALA A 17 -5.11 -10.31 11.56
C ALA A 17 -5.05 -9.53 10.25
N LEU A 18 -4.97 -10.23 9.12
CA LEU A 18 -5.13 -9.64 7.80
C LEU A 18 -6.60 -9.27 7.59
N ILE A 19 -6.90 -7.97 7.55
CA ILE A 19 -8.27 -7.44 7.46
C ILE A 19 -8.63 -6.86 6.10
N SER A 20 -7.65 -6.44 5.30
CA SER A 20 -7.86 -5.90 3.96
C SER A 20 -6.71 -6.29 3.03
N TRP A 21 -7.05 -6.68 1.81
CA TRP A 21 -6.06 -6.94 0.76
C TRP A 21 -6.62 -6.60 -0.60
N LYS A 22 -5.75 -6.32 -1.54
CA LYS A 22 -6.12 -5.99 -2.91
C LYS A 22 -5.10 -6.50 -3.91
N SER A 23 -5.61 -6.91 -5.05
CA SER A 23 -4.86 -7.11 -6.29
C SER A 23 -5.72 -6.59 -7.43
N LYS A 24 -5.36 -5.44 -7.99
CA LYS A 24 -6.13 -4.81 -9.07
C LYS A 24 -5.21 -4.18 -10.11
N LYS A 25 -5.46 -4.48 -11.36
CA LYS A 25 -4.79 -3.82 -12.49
C LYS A 25 -5.17 -2.34 -12.53
N GLN A 26 -4.17 -1.46 -12.66
CA GLN A 26 -4.39 -0.02 -12.75
C GLN A 26 -5.13 0.33 -14.05
N ALA A 27 -6.05 1.29 -13.98
CA ALA A 27 -6.81 1.74 -15.15
C ALA A 27 -5.93 2.49 -16.16
N ARG A 28 -4.90 3.18 -15.68
CA ARG A 28 -3.97 3.96 -16.50
C ARG A 28 -2.61 3.28 -16.58
N VAL A 29 -1.96 3.44 -17.75
CA VAL A 29 -0.55 3.07 -17.91
C VAL A 29 0.30 4.10 -17.18
N SER A 30 1.22 3.63 -16.35
CA SER A 30 2.18 4.49 -15.65
C SER A 30 3.40 4.76 -16.53
N LYS A 31 3.91 5.98 -16.49
CA LYS A 31 5.11 6.39 -17.24
C LYS A 31 6.42 5.86 -16.62
N SER A 32 6.36 5.46 -15.34
CA SER A 32 7.51 4.92 -14.60
C SER A 32 7.05 3.97 -13.50
N SER A 33 7.97 3.17 -12.98
CA SER A 33 7.73 2.32 -11.81
C SER A 33 7.41 3.16 -10.56
N THR A 34 8.06 4.31 -10.42
CA THR A 34 7.80 5.26 -9.33
C THR A 34 6.36 5.77 -9.36
N GLU A 35 5.85 6.12 -10.54
CA GLU A 35 4.46 6.55 -10.70
C GLU A 35 3.48 5.44 -10.32
N SER A 36 3.71 4.21 -10.78
CA SER A 36 2.84 3.09 -10.46
C SER A 36 2.82 2.77 -8.95
N LYS A 37 3.97 2.84 -8.31
CA LYS A 37 4.11 2.67 -6.86
C LYS A 37 3.43 3.81 -6.09
N TYR A 38 3.58 5.02 -6.58
CA TYR A 38 2.94 6.18 -5.98
C TYR A 38 1.41 6.07 -6.02
N ARG A 39 0.84 5.67 -7.16
CA ARG A 39 -0.60 5.42 -7.27
C ARG A 39 -1.08 4.31 -6.34
N ALA A 40 -0.30 3.23 -6.24
CA ALA A 40 -0.61 2.15 -5.29
C ALA A 40 -0.63 2.65 -3.83
N MET A 41 0.32 3.50 -3.47
CA MET A 41 0.37 4.15 -2.14
C MET A 41 -0.85 5.04 -1.90
N SER A 42 -1.28 5.81 -2.89
CA SER A 42 -2.47 6.66 -2.79
C SER A 42 -3.74 5.84 -2.54
N PHE A 43 -3.94 4.75 -3.28
CA PHE A 43 -5.07 3.85 -3.05
C PHE A 43 -5.03 3.18 -1.68
N ALA A 44 -3.85 2.70 -1.27
CA ALA A 44 -3.67 2.11 0.05
C ALA A 44 -3.92 3.14 1.17
N CYS A 45 -3.45 4.36 1.00
CA CYS A 45 -3.70 5.47 1.94
C CYS A 45 -5.21 5.74 2.11
N SER A 46 -5.95 5.80 1.02
CA SER A 46 -7.41 6.00 1.05
C SER A 46 -8.12 4.87 1.80
N GLU A 47 -7.67 3.64 1.63
CA GLU A 47 -8.20 2.47 2.36
C GLU A 47 -7.89 2.56 3.86
N ILE A 48 -6.69 2.95 4.23
CA ILE A 48 -6.30 3.16 5.63
C ILE A 48 -7.19 4.23 6.29
N VAL A 49 -7.36 5.36 5.63
CA VAL A 49 -8.20 6.46 6.16
C VAL A 49 -9.63 5.99 6.38
N TRP A 50 -10.18 5.25 5.43
CA TRP A 50 -11.53 4.69 5.55
C TRP A 50 -11.64 3.67 6.69
N LEU A 51 -10.69 2.74 6.79
CA LEU A 51 -10.66 1.75 7.87
C LEU A 51 -10.51 2.41 9.26
N ARG A 52 -9.67 3.43 9.37
CA ARG A 52 -9.52 4.20 10.63
C ARG A 52 -10.84 4.87 11.03
N GLY A 53 -11.55 5.44 10.06
CA GLY A 53 -12.89 6.01 10.29
C GLY A 53 -13.89 4.97 10.77
N LEU A 54 -13.93 3.81 10.12
CA LEU A 54 -14.79 2.69 10.50
C LEU A 54 -14.48 2.19 11.91
N LEU A 55 -13.21 2.00 12.24
CA LEU A 55 -12.78 1.58 13.58
C LEU A 55 -13.15 2.62 14.65
N CYS A 56 -13.07 3.91 14.33
CA CYS A 56 -13.52 4.98 15.22
C CYS A 56 -15.02 4.88 15.50
N GLU A 57 -15.85 4.65 14.48
CA GLU A 57 -17.29 4.43 14.62
C GLU A 57 -17.62 3.19 15.45
N LEU A 58 -16.80 2.17 15.37
CA LEU A 58 -16.91 0.94 16.17
C LEU A 58 -16.33 1.08 17.59
N SER A 59 -16.00 2.30 18.01
CA SER A 59 -15.40 2.60 19.32
C SER A 59 -14.00 1.98 19.55
N VAL A 60 -13.26 1.77 18.47
CA VAL A 60 -11.87 1.30 18.49
C VAL A 60 -10.96 2.31 17.74
N PRO A 61 -10.86 3.57 18.24
CA PRO A 61 -10.07 4.58 17.56
C PRO A 61 -8.59 4.22 17.54
N GLN A 62 -7.93 4.49 16.43
CA GLN A 62 -6.50 4.31 16.29
C GLN A 62 -5.79 5.58 16.76
N LEU A 63 -5.09 5.52 17.88
CA LEU A 63 -4.46 6.68 18.53
C LEU A 63 -3.10 7.06 17.93
N THR A 64 -2.46 6.11 17.25
CA THR A 64 -1.17 6.32 16.60
C THR A 64 -1.31 6.28 15.07
N PRO A 65 -0.40 6.92 14.32
CA PRO A 65 -0.41 6.81 12.85
C PRO A 65 -0.22 5.35 12.40
N THR A 66 -0.90 4.99 11.32
CA THR A 66 -0.76 3.68 10.70
C THR A 66 0.46 3.68 9.78
N PRO A 67 1.44 2.80 9.96
CA PRO A 67 2.58 2.71 9.05
C PRO A 67 2.17 2.09 7.72
N LEU A 68 2.41 2.81 6.63
CA LEU A 68 2.26 2.34 5.26
C LEU A 68 3.65 2.04 4.71
N HIS A 69 4.05 0.78 4.77
CA HIS A 69 5.37 0.32 4.33
C HIS A 69 5.47 0.31 2.81
N ALA A 70 6.45 1.03 2.28
CA ALA A 70 6.72 1.09 0.85
C ALA A 70 8.19 0.73 0.54
N ASP A 71 8.41 0.09 -0.59
CA ASP A 71 9.74 -0.36 -1.01
C ASP A 71 10.42 0.57 -2.03
N ASN A 72 9.70 1.56 -2.55
CA ASN A 72 10.22 2.53 -3.51
C ASN A 72 10.57 3.85 -2.82
N THR A 73 11.86 4.10 -2.62
CA THR A 73 12.35 5.32 -1.96
C THR A 73 11.99 6.60 -2.70
N SER A 74 11.99 6.58 -4.04
CA SER A 74 11.61 7.74 -4.84
C SER A 74 10.14 8.10 -4.63
N ALA A 75 9.25 7.12 -4.57
CA ALA A 75 7.84 7.35 -4.28
C ALA A 75 7.62 7.91 -2.87
N ILE A 76 8.35 7.41 -1.88
CA ILE A 76 8.31 7.92 -0.50
C ILE A 76 8.79 9.39 -0.45
N GLN A 77 9.87 9.72 -1.13
CA GLN A 77 10.40 11.09 -1.18
C GLN A 77 9.42 12.06 -1.84
N ILE A 78 8.78 11.66 -2.93
CA ILE A 78 7.75 12.46 -3.60
C ILE A 78 6.57 12.70 -2.64
N ALA A 79 6.15 11.69 -1.91
CA ALA A 79 5.06 11.78 -0.95
C ALA A 79 5.38 12.73 0.22
N ALA A 80 6.60 12.64 0.76
CA ALA A 80 7.01 13.36 1.95
C ALA A 80 7.47 14.80 1.67
N ASN A 81 7.96 15.11 0.45
CA ASN A 81 8.64 16.35 0.16
C ASN A 81 7.92 17.17 -0.93
N PRO A 82 7.31 18.32 -0.58
CA PRO A 82 6.61 19.18 -1.54
C PRO A 82 7.53 19.81 -2.60
N VAL A 83 8.85 19.81 -2.42
CA VAL A 83 9.82 20.32 -3.41
C VAL A 83 9.79 19.55 -4.73
N PHE A 84 9.34 18.29 -4.71
CA PHE A 84 9.19 17.47 -5.93
C PHE A 84 7.90 17.74 -6.71
N HIS A 85 7.13 18.75 -6.37
CA HIS A 85 5.84 19.09 -6.98
C HIS A 85 5.91 19.26 -8.50
N GLU A 86 6.93 19.91 -9.05
CA GLU A 86 7.07 20.12 -10.50
C GLU A 86 7.25 18.83 -11.29
N ARG A 87 7.89 17.82 -10.70
CA ARG A 87 8.10 16.49 -11.33
C ARG A 87 6.89 15.60 -11.26
N THR A 88 5.85 16.01 -10.54
CA THR A 88 4.71 15.17 -10.18
C THR A 88 3.36 15.75 -10.56
N LYS A 89 3.32 16.74 -11.48
CA LYS A 89 2.07 17.40 -11.91
C LYS A 89 0.98 16.41 -12.34
N HIS A 90 1.35 15.32 -12.99
CA HIS A 90 0.43 14.29 -13.49
C HIS A 90 -0.11 13.36 -12.39
N ILE A 91 0.47 13.38 -11.20
CA ILE A 91 0.04 12.62 -10.01
C ILE A 91 -0.27 13.54 -8.82
N GLU A 92 -0.51 14.81 -9.07
CA GLU A 92 -0.68 15.84 -8.04
C GLU A 92 -1.83 15.54 -7.08
N VAL A 93 -2.95 15.04 -7.57
CA VAL A 93 -4.11 14.67 -6.74
C VAL A 93 -3.74 13.57 -5.75
N ASP A 94 -3.03 12.55 -6.21
CA ASP A 94 -2.56 11.45 -5.36
C ASP A 94 -1.55 11.93 -4.32
N CYS A 95 -0.64 12.85 -4.72
CA CYS A 95 0.31 13.49 -3.82
C CYS A 95 -0.36 14.25 -2.69
N HIS A 96 -1.39 15.01 -3.02
CA HIS A 96 -2.12 15.81 -2.04
C HIS A 96 -2.76 14.95 -0.96
N SER A 97 -3.45 13.88 -1.34
CA SER A 97 -4.12 12.96 -0.42
C SER A 97 -3.15 12.31 0.58
N ILE A 98 -1.99 11.88 0.10
CA ILE A 98 -0.98 11.24 0.96
C ILE A 98 -0.37 12.28 1.93
N ARG A 99 -0.01 13.46 1.44
CA ARG A 99 0.55 14.53 2.27
C ARG A 99 -0.44 15.00 3.33
N GLU A 100 -1.70 15.08 2.98
CA GLU A 100 -2.76 15.43 3.92
C GLU A 100 -2.90 14.39 5.03
N ALA A 101 -2.88 13.10 4.70
CA ALA A 101 -2.94 12.02 5.67
C ALA A 101 -1.71 12.01 6.60
N ILE A 102 -0.51 12.31 6.08
CA ILE A 102 0.70 12.48 6.89
C ILE A 102 0.55 13.67 7.84
N ALA A 103 0.08 14.82 7.35
CA ALA A 103 -0.10 16.03 8.14
C ALA A 103 -1.13 15.85 9.27
N ARG A 104 -2.16 15.03 9.04
CA ARG A 104 -3.18 14.67 10.05
C ARG A 104 -2.75 13.56 11.00
N HIS A 105 -1.52 13.07 10.89
CA HIS A 105 -1.00 11.94 11.69
C HIS A 105 -1.82 10.66 11.54
N GLU A 106 -2.43 10.44 10.39
CA GLU A 106 -3.17 9.22 10.06
C GLU A 106 -2.26 8.11 9.56
N ILE A 107 -1.19 8.46 8.84
CA ILE A 107 -0.19 7.53 8.32
C ILE A 107 1.24 8.01 8.53
N THR A 108 2.16 7.05 8.52
CA THR A 108 3.60 7.26 8.29
C THR A 108 4.04 6.42 7.09
N LEU A 109 5.17 6.77 6.48
CA LEU A 109 5.71 6.10 5.28
C LEU A 109 7.09 5.49 5.54
N PRO A 110 7.22 4.44 6.36
CA PRO A 110 8.49 3.77 6.55
C PRO A 110 8.90 3.00 5.30
N HIS A 111 10.21 3.01 4.99
CA HIS A 111 10.76 2.17 3.94
C HIS A 111 10.86 0.72 4.40
N ILE A 112 10.52 -0.20 3.49
CA ILE A 112 10.78 -1.63 3.65
C ILE A 112 11.58 -2.11 2.43
N SER A 113 12.49 -3.05 2.62
CA SER A 113 13.20 -3.64 1.49
C SER A 113 12.24 -4.44 0.62
N THR A 114 12.50 -4.49 -0.69
CA THR A 114 11.69 -5.26 -1.64
C THR A 114 11.59 -6.74 -1.24
N GLU A 115 12.63 -7.28 -0.63
CA GLU A 115 12.65 -8.66 -0.12
C GLU A 115 11.56 -8.93 0.91
N HIS A 116 11.22 -7.93 1.72
CA HIS A 116 10.22 -8.04 2.80
C HIS A 116 8.86 -7.48 2.43
N GLN A 117 8.67 -6.98 1.20
CA GLN A 117 7.39 -6.41 0.75
C GLN A 117 6.33 -7.50 0.56
N THR A 118 5.47 -7.67 1.54
CA THR A 118 4.42 -8.71 1.56
C THR A 118 3.39 -8.52 0.44
N ALA A 119 3.12 -7.27 0.06
CA ALA A 119 2.17 -6.95 -1.01
C ALA A 119 2.60 -7.48 -2.40
N ASP A 120 3.86 -7.85 -2.58
CA ASP A 120 4.36 -8.45 -3.83
C ASP A 120 3.63 -9.76 -4.20
N VAL A 121 3.09 -10.47 -3.21
CA VAL A 121 2.24 -11.66 -3.44
C VAL A 121 1.03 -11.33 -4.32
N PHE A 122 0.51 -10.11 -4.22
CA PHE A 122 -0.69 -9.67 -4.95
C PHE A 122 -0.38 -9.01 -6.29
N THR A 123 0.88 -8.73 -6.59
CA THR A 123 1.25 -7.90 -7.75
C THR A 123 2.18 -8.56 -8.73
N LYS A 124 2.89 -9.61 -8.32
CA LYS A 124 3.97 -10.23 -9.12
C LYS A 124 3.87 -11.75 -9.15
N ALA A 125 4.29 -12.33 -10.26
CA ALA A 125 4.63 -13.76 -10.30
C ALA A 125 5.93 -13.97 -9.52
N LEU A 126 5.90 -14.84 -8.53
CA LEU A 126 7.01 -15.11 -7.63
C LEU A 126 7.52 -16.54 -7.79
N SER A 127 8.81 -16.74 -7.53
CA SER A 127 9.36 -18.09 -7.36
C SER A 127 8.69 -18.77 -6.16
N ARG A 128 8.63 -20.09 -6.17
CA ARG A 128 8.00 -20.86 -5.09
C ARG A 128 8.58 -20.54 -3.70
N PRO A 129 9.92 -20.46 -3.51
CA PRO A 129 10.49 -20.12 -2.21
C PRO A 129 10.09 -18.72 -1.74
N ARG A 130 10.09 -17.73 -2.63
CA ARG A 130 9.71 -16.36 -2.30
C ARG A 130 8.22 -16.26 -1.97
N HIS A 131 7.38 -16.90 -2.76
CA HIS A 131 5.94 -16.97 -2.51
C HIS A 131 5.67 -17.55 -1.12
N GLN A 132 6.28 -18.70 -0.79
CA GLN A 132 6.11 -19.34 0.52
C GLN A 132 6.58 -18.45 1.67
N PHE A 133 7.70 -17.78 1.51
CA PHE A 133 8.23 -16.84 2.50
C PHE A 133 7.25 -15.69 2.79
N LEU A 134 6.67 -15.08 1.76
CA LEU A 134 5.74 -13.97 1.90
C LEU A 134 4.36 -14.43 2.42
N ILE A 135 3.88 -15.59 1.98
CA ILE A 135 2.63 -16.18 2.48
C ILE A 135 2.73 -16.46 3.99
N ASN A 136 3.86 -16.95 4.47
CA ASN A 136 4.08 -17.16 5.89
C ASN A 136 3.98 -15.84 6.68
N LYS A 137 4.44 -14.74 6.11
CA LYS A 137 4.30 -13.40 6.73
C LYS A 137 2.85 -12.93 6.79
N LEU A 138 1.99 -13.35 5.88
CA LEU A 138 0.57 -13.04 5.92
C LEU A 138 -0.17 -13.82 7.01
N MET A 139 0.49 -14.75 7.66
CA MET A 139 -0.09 -15.61 8.71
C MET A 139 -1.34 -16.37 8.26
N LEU A 140 -1.42 -16.65 6.95
CA LEU A 140 -2.50 -17.43 6.39
C LEU A 140 -2.29 -18.90 6.77
N LEU A 141 -3.24 -19.46 7.50
CA LEU A 141 -3.23 -20.86 7.87
C LEU A 141 -4.00 -21.66 6.82
N ASP A 142 -3.38 -22.72 6.33
CA ASP A 142 -4.04 -23.71 5.49
C ASP A 142 -4.95 -24.61 6.36
N ARG A 143 -6.03 -24.01 6.84
CA ARG A 143 -7.06 -24.73 7.59
C ARG A 143 -8.37 -24.68 6.81
N PRO A 144 -9.06 -25.82 6.66
CA PRO A 144 -10.40 -25.79 6.13
C PRO A 144 -11.27 -24.91 7.03
N ALA A 145 -12.12 -24.10 6.41
CA ALA A 145 -13.09 -23.32 7.16
C ALA A 145 -13.94 -24.28 7.98
N SER A 146 -13.89 -24.16 9.30
CA SER A 146 -14.84 -24.85 10.18
C SER A 146 -15.98 -23.89 10.47
N ILE A 147 -17.12 -24.35 10.16
CA ILE A 147 -18.38 -23.66 10.45
C ILE A 147 -18.78 -23.98 11.90
#